data_6216cc0f84739e3c2285bd8307d5c7f1
#
_entry.id   6216cc0f84739e3c2285bd8307d5c7f1
#
_cell.length_a   1.000
_cell.length_b   1.000
_cell.length_c   1.000
_cell.angle_alpha   90.00
_cell.angle_beta   90.00
_cell.angle_gamma   90.00
#
_symmetry.space_group_name_H-M   'P 1'
#
loop_
_entity.id
_entity.type
_entity.pdbx_description
1 polymer ?
#
loop_
_entity_poly.entity_id
_entity_poly.type
_entity_poly.pdbx_seq_one_letter_code
_entity_poly.pdbx_strand_id
1 'polypeptide(L)'
;MVGCGQDCTLPRPFSIHQVNDKGDIALFFAVWEDGKGTNWLSQRHIGDTVNLLGPLGNGYSIQPSSHNLLLLAGGIGIAPLYFLAQAALGRKCQVKLLHGASTATHLYPKHLLPAKAELILTTEDGTAGQKGMITDFLSDFAGWADQVFACGPTSMYQTMAAKKRQLEGKPVQISLEVRMGCGLGVCYGCSVKTKNGLKQVCKDGPVFGLDDIISDGLILASV
;
A
#
# COMPACT_ATOMS: atom_id res chain seq x y z
N MET A 1 -12.90 -5.33 -4.00
CA MET A 1 -13.71 -4.36 -4.77
C MET A 1 -14.97 -4.03 -3.99
N VAL A 2 -15.34 -2.77 -3.88
CA VAL A 2 -16.49 -2.28 -3.11
C VAL A 2 -17.45 -1.57 -4.04
N GLY A 3 -18.72 -1.99 -4.05
CA GLY A 3 -19.81 -1.29 -4.72
C GLY A 3 -20.17 -0.02 -3.97
N CYS A 4 -20.14 1.12 -4.64
CA CYS A 4 -20.28 2.45 -4.03
C CYS A 4 -21.56 3.16 -4.46
N GLY A 5 -22.71 2.49 -4.29
CA GLY A 5 -24.02 3.04 -4.64
C GLY A 5 -24.35 2.94 -6.13
N GLN A 6 -25.57 3.42 -6.47
CA GLN A 6 -26.10 3.32 -7.84
C GLN A 6 -25.44 4.32 -8.81
N ASP A 7 -24.92 5.44 -8.29
CA ASP A 7 -24.27 6.49 -9.09
C ASP A 7 -22.84 6.12 -9.51
N CYS A 8 -22.29 5.01 -9.01
CA CYS A 8 -20.99 4.50 -9.35
C CYS A 8 -21.11 3.24 -10.19
N THR A 9 -20.96 3.36 -11.51
CA THR A 9 -21.04 2.24 -12.45
C THR A 9 -20.04 1.13 -12.17
N LEU A 10 -18.82 1.48 -11.70
CA LEU A 10 -17.77 0.52 -11.41
C LEU A 10 -17.51 0.45 -9.91
N PRO A 11 -17.27 -0.75 -9.35
CA PRO A 11 -16.79 -0.90 -7.99
C PRO A 11 -15.40 -0.29 -7.83
N ARG A 12 -15.04 0.04 -6.59
CA ARG A 12 -13.72 0.62 -6.26
C ARG A 12 -12.82 -0.42 -5.61
N PRO A 13 -11.54 -0.51 -6.00
CA PRO A 13 -10.57 -1.33 -5.27
C PRO A 13 -10.22 -0.66 -3.95
N PHE A 14 -10.21 -1.44 -2.89
CA PHE A 14 -9.71 -1.03 -1.58
C PHE A 14 -8.78 -2.10 -1.03
N SER A 15 -7.72 -1.67 -0.39
CA SER A 15 -6.89 -2.56 0.42
C SER A 15 -7.61 -2.93 1.70
N ILE A 16 -7.50 -4.18 2.10
CA ILE A 16 -7.94 -4.61 3.44
C ILE A 16 -6.96 -4.01 4.45
N HIS A 17 -7.51 -3.22 5.39
CA HIS A 17 -6.73 -2.57 6.43
C HIS A 17 -6.59 -3.42 7.68
N GLN A 18 -7.69 -4.04 8.11
CA GLN A 18 -7.71 -4.95 9.25
C GLN A 18 -8.72 -6.07 9.01
N VAL A 19 -8.47 -7.20 9.67
CA VAL A 19 -9.42 -8.30 9.80
C VAL A 19 -9.42 -8.70 11.27
N ASN A 20 -10.61 -8.79 11.88
CA ASN A 20 -10.73 -9.28 13.26
C ASN A 20 -10.95 -10.80 13.30
N ASP A 21 -10.96 -11.37 14.51
CA ASP A 21 -11.13 -12.81 14.72
C ASP A 21 -12.49 -13.36 14.26
N LYS A 22 -13.47 -12.48 14.05
CA LYS A 22 -14.80 -12.84 13.54
C LYS A 22 -14.87 -12.82 12.00
N GLY A 23 -13.80 -12.35 11.34
CA GLY A 23 -13.74 -12.18 9.90
C GLY A 23 -14.29 -10.84 9.42
N ASP A 24 -14.63 -9.91 10.31
CA ASP A 24 -15.01 -8.55 9.92
C ASP A 24 -13.80 -7.82 9.36
N ILE A 25 -14.01 -7.10 8.27
CA ILE A 25 -12.97 -6.33 7.61
C ILE A 25 -13.11 -4.84 7.88
N ALA A 26 -11.98 -4.16 8.06
CA ALA A 26 -11.93 -2.70 8.08
C ALA A 26 -11.24 -2.20 6.82
N LEU A 27 -11.76 -1.11 6.26
CA LEU A 27 -11.17 -0.38 5.14
C LEU A 27 -10.72 0.99 5.66
N PHE A 28 -9.53 1.40 5.26
CA PHE A 28 -9.01 2.74 5.50
C PHE A 28 -8.77 3.42 4.17
N PHE A 29 -9.40 4.57 3.95
CA PHE A 29 -9.36 5.25 2.65
C PHE A 29 -9.48 6.77 2.82
N ALA A 30 -8.99 7.50 1.83
CA ALA A 30 -9.18 8.94 1.74
C ALA A 30 -10.50 9.25 1.03
N VAL A 31 -11.19 10.29 1.52
CA VAL A 31 -12.38 10.85 0.89
C VAL A 31 -11.94 12.09 0.12
N TRP A 32 -12.09 12.05 -1.21
CA TRP A 32 -11.79 13.18 -2.07
C TRP A 32 -13.05 14.01 -2.33
N GLU A 33 -12.90 15.31 -2.43
CA GLU A 33 -14.02 16.25 -2.62
C GLU A 33 -14.90 15.85 -3.82
N ASP A 34 -14.30 15.47 -4.95
CA ASP A 34 -14.99 15.00 -6.15
C ASP A 34 -15.17 13.47 -6.24
N GLY A 35 -14.81 12.76 -5.20
CA GLY A 35 -14.77 11.29 -5.17
C GLY A 35 -16.12 10.66 -4.90
N LYS A 36 -17.01 10.52 -5.91
CA LYS A 36 -18.37 9.96 -5.75
C LYS A 36 -18.42 8.68 -4.91
N GLY A 37 -17.54 7.71 -5.19
CA GLY A 37 -17.54 6.42 -4.48
C GLY A 37 -17.09 6.50 -3.04
N THR A 38 -16.00 7.23 -2.76
CA THR A 38 -15.48 7.39 -1.40
C THR A 38 -16.40 8.27 -0.55
N ASN A 39 -17.00 9.31 -1.14
CA ASN A 39 -18.03 10.11 -0.46
C ASN A 39 -19.26 9.27 -0.11
N TRP A 40 -19.78 8.47 -1.06
CA TRP A 40 -20.90 7.58 -0.77
C TRP A 40 -20.55 6.61 0.36
N LEU A 41 -19.38 5.97 0.32
CA LEU A 41 -18.98 4.98 1.33
C LEU A 41 -18.78 5.61 2.71
N SER A 42 -18.22 6.83 2.78
CA SER A 42 -18.01 7.54 4.06
C SER A 42 -19.31 7.93 4.78
N GLN A 43 -20.44 7.96 4.05
CA GLN A 43 -21.75 8.28 4.59
C GLN A 43 -22.54 7.04 5.04
N ARG A 44 -21.93 5.85 5.01
CA ARG A 44 -22.61 4.62 5.46
C ARG A 44 -22.65 4.56 6.98
N HIS A 45 -23.78 4.07 7.49
CA HIS A 45 -24.06 3.92 8.92
C HIS A 45 -24.24 2.44 9.28
N ILE A 46 -24.24 2.17 10.56
CA ILE A 46 -24.55 0.83 11.08
C ILE A 46 -25.94 0.38 10.60
N GLY A 47 -26.00 -0.80 9.99
CA GLY A 47 -27.21 -1.35 9.37
C GLY A 47 -27.29 -1.16 7.86
N ASP A 48 -26.47 -0.29 7.28
CA ASP A 48 -26.38 -0.14 5.83
C ASP A 48 -25.68 -1.35 5.20
N THR A 49 -26.13 -1.73 4.00
CA THR A 49 -25.53 -2.82 3.22
C THR A 49 -24.56 -2.28 2.18
N VAL A 50 -23.37 -2.89 2.10
CA VAL A 50 -22.36 -2.59 1.10
C VAL A 50 -21.97 -3.88 0.36
N ASN A 51 -22.01 -3.85 -0.98
CA ASN A 51 -21.61 -4.99 -1.78
C ASN A 51 -20.10 -5.11 -1.88
N LEU A 52 -19.58 -6.28 -1.54
CA LEU A 52 -18.15 -6.59 -1.61
C LEU A 52 -17.88 -7.76 -2.56
N LEU A 53 -16.83 -7.63 -3.34
CA LEU A 53 -16.25 -8.71 -4.14
C LEU A 53 -14.78 -8.87 -3.72
N GLY A 54 -14.43 -10.01 -3.16
CA GLY A 54 -13.08 -10.30 -2.70
C GLY A 54 -12.98 -11.48 -1.73
N PRO A 55 -11.78 -11.76 -1.21
CA PRO A 55 -10.52 -11.06 -1.51
C PRO A 55 -10.05 -11.32 -2.94
N LEU A 56 -9.37 -10.34 -3.54
CA LEU A 56 -8.89 -10.39 -4.91
C LEU A 56 -7.37 -10.11 -4.97
N GLY A 57 -6.74 -10.65 -6.02
CA GLY A 57 -5.32 -10.45 -6.28
C GLY A 57 -4.40 -11.14 -5.29
N ASN A 58 -3.12 -10.74 -5.34
CA ASN A 58 -2.04 -11.30 -4.53
C ASN A 58 -1.48 -10.23 -3.59
N GLY A 59 -1.52 -10.51 -2.29
CA GLY A 59 -0.98 -9.62 -1.26
C GLY A 59 0.53 -9.74 -1.08
N TYR A 60 1.06 -9.03 -0.08
CA TYR A 60 2.45 -9.12 0.31
C TYR A 60 2.81 -10.52 0.82
N SER A 61 4.03 -10.95 0.52
CA SER A 61 4.57 -12.24 0.94
C SER A 61 5.87 -12.05 1.71
N ILE A 62 5.87 -12.42 2.99
CA ILE A 62 7.07 -12.42 3.83
C ILE A 62 7.85 -13.70 3.53
N GLN A 63 9.11 -13.55 3.12
CA GLN A 63 10.00 -14.69 2.88
C GLN A 63 10.29 -15.43 4.20
N PRO A 64 10.38 -16.77 4.20
CA PRO A 64 10.62 -17.55 5.44
C PRO A 64 11.89 -17.17 6.19
N SER A 65 12.91 -16.69 5.48
CA SER A 65 14.20 -16.25 6.04
C SER A 65 14.21 -14.80 6.52
N SER A 66 13.16 -14.01 6.24
CA SER A 66 13.11 -12.59 6.59
C SER A 66 12.52 -12.40 7.99
N HIS A 67 13.28 -11.76 8.85
CA HIS A 67 12.89 -11.46 10.23
C HIS A 67 12.80 -9.96 10.50
N ASN A 68 13.62 -9.14 9.84
CA ASN A 68 13.66 -7.69 9.97
C ASN A 68 12.96 -7.06 8.76
N LEU A 69 11.80 -6.49 8.96
CA LEU A 69 10.94 -6.00 7.88
C LEU A 69 10.84 -4.48 7.91
N LEU A 70 11.20 -3.86 6.80
CA LEU A 70 11.06 -2.42 6.59
C LEU A 70 9.84 -2.13 5.74
N LEU A 71 8.89 -1.39 6.30
CA LEU A 71 7.65 -1.00 5.64
C LEU A 71 7.66 0.50 5.36
N LEU A 72 7.47 0.89 4.11
CA LEU A 72 7.42 2.30 3.67
C LEU A 72 6.01 2.66 3.22
N ALA A 73 5.32 3.46 4.02
CA ALA A 73 3.95 3.90 3.77
C ALA A 73 3.91 5.37 3.35
N GLY A 74 3.62 5.64 2.09
CA GLY A 74 3.36 7.00 1.59
C GLY A 74 1.88 7.34 1.68
N GLY A 75 1.50 8.28 2.53
CA GLY A 75 0.12 8.70 2.73
C GLY A 75 -0.83 7.53 3.02
N ILE A 76 -1.87 7.39 2.20
CA ILE A 76 -2.87 6.33 2.34
C ILE A 76 -2.31 4.90 2.17
N GLY A 77 -1.10 4.77 1.64
CA GLY A 77 -0.40 3.49 1.52
C GLY A 77 -0.17 2.77 2.85
N ILE A 78 -0.41 3.44 3.98
CA ILE A 78 -0.47 2.81 5.30
C ILE A 78 -1.56 1.73 5.38
N ALA A 79 -2.63 1.83 4.60
CA ALA A 79 -3.77 0.93 4.69
C ALA A 79 -3.39 -0.56 4.58
N PRO A 80 -2.77 -1.05 3.49
CA PRO A 80 -2.34 -2.44 3.39
C PRO A 80 -1.12 -2.76 4.26
N LEU A 81 -0.24 -1.78 4.51
CA LEU A 81 0.97 -2.02 5.30
C LEU A 81 0.69 -2.16 6.79
N TYR A 82 -0.40 -1.58 7.29
CA TYR A 82 -0.88 -1.82 8.63
C TYR A 82 -1.22 -3.32 8.83
N PHE A 83 -1.99 -3.90 7.92
CA PHE A 83 -2.35 -5.32 7.95
C PHE A 83 -1.10 -6.23 7.87
N LEU A 84 -0.18 -5.89 6.98
CA LEU A 84 1.11 -6.59 6.89
C LEU A 84 1.91 -6.50 8.19
N ALA A 85 1.97 -5.31 8.82
CA ALA A 85 2.69 -5.12 10.09
C ALA A 85 2.12 -6.01 11.20
N GLN A 86 0.79 -6.08 11.32
CA GLN A 86 0.14 -6.99 12.29
C GLN A 86 0.48 -8.46 12.01
N ALA A 87 0.39 -8.89 10.77
CA ALA A 87 0.72 -10.26 10.37
C ALA A 87 2.20 -10.60 10.62
N ALA A 88 3.10 -9.67 10.35
CA ALA A 88 4.54 -9.81 10.61
C ALA A 88 4.86 -9.94 12.11
N LEU A 89 4.28 -9.08 12.92
CA LEU A 89 4.43 -9.13 14.39
C LEU A 89 3.86 -10.43 14.96
N GLY A 90 2.75 -10.93 14.42
CA GLY A 90 2.21 -12.25 14.77
C GLY A 90 3.15 -13.41 14.44
N ARG A 91 3.99 -13.25 13.41
CA ARG A 91 5.08 -14.20 13.06
C ARG A 91 6.38 -13.95 13.80
N LYS A 92 6.39 -13.07 14.80
CA LYS A 92 7.56 -12.67 15.60
C LYS A 92 8.67 -11.97 14.79
N CYS A 93 8.33 -11.38 13.64
CA CYS A 93 9.24 -10.50 12.92
C CYS A 93 9.40 -9.17 13.65
N GLN A 94 10.56 -8.53 13.48
CA GLN A 94 10.77 -7.15 13.87
C GLN A 94 10.29 -6.24 12.73
N VAL A 95 9.58 -5.19 13.04
CA VAL A 95 8.97 -4.29 12.05
C VAL A 95 9.38 -2.86 12.32
N LYS A 96 9.99 -2.22 11.33
CA LYS A 96 10.14 -0.77 11.25
C LYS A 96 9.16 -0.24 10.20
N LEU A 97 8.28 0.66 10.64
CA LEU A 97 7.27 1.28 9.79
C LEU A 97 7.59 2.76 9.62
N LEU A 98 8.06 3.11 8.43
CA LEU A 98 8.23 4.49 8.00
C LEU A 98 6.92 4.97 7.39
N HIS A 99 6.29 5.98 7.98
CA HIS A 99 5.07 6.55 7.46
C HIS A 99 5.26 8.05 7.17
N GLY A 100 5.11 8.39 5.90
CA GLY A 100 5.28 9.75 5.38
C GLY A 100 3.98 10.32 4.84
N ALA A 101 3.78 11.62 5.06
CA ALA A 101 2.67 12.38 4.51
C ALA A 101 3.11 13.82 4.19
N SER A 102 2.28 14.58 3.49
CA SER A 102 2.58 16.00 3.22
C SER A 102 2.60 16.84 4.50
N THR A 103 1.67 16.58 5.43
CA THR A 103 1.49 17.29 6.70
C THR A 103 1.11 16.33 7.82
N ALA A 104 1.20 16.79 9.07
CA ALA A 104 0.80 16.02 10.25
C ALA A 104 -0.67 15.55 10.22
N THR A 105 -1.56 16.34 9.62
CA THR A 105 -2.99 16.02 9.53
C THR A 105 -3.29 14.84 8.61
N HIS A 106 -2.39 14.52 7.68
CA HIS A 106 -2.50 13.39 6.76
C HIS A 106 -1.81 12.12 7.27
N LEU A 107 -1.15 12.18 8.43
CA LEU A 107 -0.60 11.00 9.06
C LEU A 107 -1.69 10.14 9.69
N TYR A 108 -1.52 8.82 9.59
CA TYR A 108 -2.36 7.87 10.32
C TYR A 108 -2.16 8.05 11.83
N PRO A 109 -3.25 8.02 12.63
CA PRO A 109 -3.14 8.26 14.06
C PRO A 109 -2.19 7.29 14.75
N LYS A 110 -1.15 7.83 15.39
CA LYS A 110 -0.08 7.03 16.02
C LYS A 110 -0.59 6.01 17.02
N HIS A 111 -1.62 6.36 17.79
CA HIS A 111 -2.19 5.49 18.83
C HIS A 111 -2.94 4.27 18.28
N LEU A 112 -3.27 4.27 16.99
CA LEU A 112 -3.91 3.14 16.30
C LEU A 112 -2.88 2.21 15.65
N LEU A 113 -1.61 2.60 15.54
CA LEU A 113 -0.58 1.77 14.94
C LEU A 113 -0.18 0.60 15.88
N PRO A 114 0.31 -0.52 15.33
CA PRO A 114 0.74 -1.65 16.15
C PRO A 114 1.84 -1.26 17.13
N ALA A 115 1.58 -1.34 18.43
CA ALA A 115 2.47 -0.85 19.49
C ALA A 115 3.87 -1.50 19.51
N LYS A 116 4.02 -2.69 18.91
CA LYS A 116 5.29 -3.42 18.82
C LYS A 116 6.11 -3.07 17.59
N ALA A 117 5.58 -2.30 16.66
CA ALA A 117 6.34 -1.82 15.51
C ALA A 117 7.12 -0.55 15.90
N GLU A 118 8.38 -0.46 15.46
CA GLU A 118 9.13 0.79 15.55
C GLU A 118 8.61 1.75 14.49
N LEU A 119 8.04 2.87 14.96
CA LEU A 119 7.40 3.84 14.09
C LEU A 119 8.31 5.04 13.83
N ILE A 120 8.57 5.33 12.57
CA ILE A 120 9.27 6.51 12.09
C ILE A 120 8.29 7.35 11.26
N LEU A 121 8.02 8.58 11.71
CA LEU A 121 7.13 9.51 11.01
C LEU A 121 7.94 10.56 10.27
N THR A 122 7.48 10.90 9.06
CA THR A 122 8.03 12.01 8.28
C THR A 122 6.91 12.87 7.71
N THR A 123 7.15 14.19 7.62
CA THR A 123 6.26 15.08 6.88
C THR A 123 7.08 16.00 5.98
N GLU A 124 6.57 16.26 4.78
CA GLU A 124 7.27 17.10 3.81
C GLU A 124 7.48 18.53 4.35
N ASP A 125 6.46 19.05 5.05
CA ASP A 125 6.50 20.39 5.65
C ASP A 125 7.22 20.45 7.01
N GLY A 126 7.49 19.30 7.66
CA GLY A 126 8.13 19.22 8.98
C GLY A 126 7.19 19.45 10.16
N THR A 127 5.87 19.38 9.95
CA THR A 127 4.87 19.60 11.03
C THR A 127 4.79 18.43 12.01
N ALA A 128 5.29 17.24 11.66
CA ALA A 128 5.43 16.10 12.57
C ALA A 128 6.56 15.16 12.12
N GLY A 129 7.25 14.55 13.09
CA GLY A 129 8.35 13.62 12.82
C GLY A 129 9.56 14.32 12.18
N GLN A 130 10.23 13.63 11.28
CA GLN A 130 11.36 14.16 10.53
C GLN A 130 10.85 14.92 9.30
N LYS A 131 11.49 16.03 8.96
CA LYS A 131 11.14 16.79 7.75
C LYS A 131 11.76 16.15 6.52
N GLY A 132 10.93 15.85 5.53
CA GLY A 132 11.36 15.28 4.25
C GLY A 132 10.48 14.11 3.78
N MET A 133 10.85 13.54 2.63
CA MET A 133 10.18 12.37 2.07
C MET A 133 10.66 11.10 2.77
N ILE A 134 9.80 10.11 2.95
CA ILE A 134 10.21 8.82 3.57
C ILE A 134 11.38 8.14 2.84
N THR A 135 11.49 8.36 1.54
CA THR A 135 12.60 7.84 0.72
C THR A 135 13.94 8.49 0.99
N ASP A 136 13.97 9.64 1.66
CA ASP A 136 15.23 10.30 2.04
C ASP A 136 15.93 9.58 3.18
N PHE A 137 15.15 8.86 3.98
CA PHE A 137 15.62 8.08 5.13
C PHE A 137 15.84 6.59 4.80
N LEU A 138 15.71 6.20 3.52
CA LEU A 138 15.83 4.81 3.10
C LEU A 138 17.19 4.19 3.48
N SER A 139 18.30 4.93 3.29
CA SER A 139 19.64 4.49 3.63
C SER A 139 19.84 4.18 5.12
N ASP A 140 19.13 4.89 5.99
CA ASP A 140 19.29 4.78 7.44
C ASP A 140 18.74 3.45 7.98
N PHE A 141 17.79 2.87 7.25
CA PHE A 141 17.08 1.67 7.68
C PHE A 141 17.26 0.46 6.77
N ALA A 142 17.67 0.67 5.51
CA ALA A 142 17.80 -0.40 4.53
C ALA A 142 18.82 -1.46 4.98
N GLY A 143 19.96 -1.06 5.55
CA GLY A 143 20.99 -1.99 6.03
C GLY A 143 20.48 -2.96 7.12
N TRP A 144 19.51 -2.54 7.93
CA TRP A 144 18.91 -3.37 8.99
C TRP A 144 17.90 -4.40 8.44
N ALA A 145 17.22 -4.10 7.34
CA ALA A 145 16.12 -4.92 6.84
C ALA A 145 16.58 -6.17 6.09
N ASP A 146 15.84 -7.26 6.21
CA ASP A 146 15.98 -8.45 5.35
C ASP A 146 15.09 -8.35 4.11
N GLN A 147 13.93 -7.68 4.26
CA GLN A 147 12.95 -7.50 3.19
C GLN A 147 12.27 -6.14 3.34
N VAL A 148 11.94 -5.52 2.21
CA VAL A 148 11.31 -4.19 2.15
C VAL A 148 9.95 -4.28 1.48
N PHE A 149 8.98 -3.57 2.04
CA PHE A 149 7.63 -3.47 1.53
C PHE A 149 7.22 -2.01 1.40
N ALA A 150 6.56 -1.65 0.32
CA ALA A 150 6.15 -0.27 0.13
C ALA A 150 4.74 -0.16 -0.46
N CYS A 151 4.00 0.85 0.01
CA CYS A 151 2.77 1.30 -0.60
C CYS A 151 2.70 2.82 -0.53
N GLY A 152 2.43 3.44 -1.67
CA GLY A 152 2.39 4.90 -1.79
C GLY A 152 2.32 5.36 -3.25
N PRO A 153 2.54 6.63 -3.50
CA PRO A 153 2.46 7.20 -4.84
C PRO A 153 3.57 6.69 -5.76
N THR A 154 3.31 6.71 -7.06
CA THR A 154 4.26 6.26 -8.10
C THR A 154 5.62 6.95 -8.00
N SER A 155 5.66 8.23 -7.66
CA SER A 155 6.91 9.00 -7.46
C SER A 155 7.80 8.41 -6.35
N MET A 156 7.19 7.86 -5.30
CA MET A 156 7.92 7.16 -4.24
C MET A 156 8.64 5.92 -4.79
N TYR A 157 7.98 5.13 -5.61
CA TYR A 157 8.58 3.94 -6.22
C TYR A 157 9.69 4.31 -7.20
N GLN A 158 9.52 5.39 -7.99
CA GLN A 158 10.56 5.90 -8.88
C GLN A 158 11.82 6.30 -8.09
N THR A 159 11.63 7.00 -6.96
CA THR A 159 12.74 7.36 -6.09
C THR A 159 13.41 6.13 -5.47
N MET A 160 12.63 5.13 -5.02
CA MET A 160 13.17 3.87 -4.50
C MET A 160 14.00 3.13 -5.55
N ALA A 161 13.55 3.11 -6.79
CA ALA A 161 14.30 2.51 -7.89
C ALA A 161 15.59 3.26 -8.22
N ALA A 162 15.55 4.59 -8.24
CA ALA A 162 16.75 5.41 -8.42
C ALA A 162 17.77 5.20 -7.28
N LYS A 163 17.27 4.98 -6.07
CA LYS A 163 18.08 4.67 -4.87
C LYS A 163 18.31 3.17 -4.66
N LYS A 164 18.14 2.33 -5.68
CA LYS A 164 18.20 0.87 -5.58
C LYS A 164 19.49 0.34 -4.93
N ARG A 165 20.63 1.00 -5.15
CA ARG A 165 21.90 0.64 -4.51
C ARG A 165 21.83 0.65 -2.98
N GLN A 166 20.99 1.54 -2.40
CA GLN A 166 20.80 1.62 -0.95
C GLN A 166 19.99 0.44 -0.41
N LEU A 167 19.24 -0.27 -1.28
CA LEU A 167 18.48 -1.47 -0.92
C LEU A 167 19.32 -2.75 -0.91
N GLU A 168 20.61 -2.66 -1.31
CA GLU A 168 21.61 -3.73 -1.19
C GLU A 168 21.18 -5.09 -1.76
N GLY A 169 20.39 -5.08 -2.84
CA GLY A 169 19.88 -6.30 -3.49
C GLY A 169 18.79 -7.03 -2.70
N LYS A 170 18.25 -6.43 -1.64
CA LYS A 170 17.17 -7.01 -0.85
C LYS A 170 15.87 -7.14 -1.64
N PRO A 171 15.03 -8.14 -1.35
CA PRO A 171 13.71 -8.25 -1.95
C PRO A 171 12.84 -7.06 -1.59
N VAL A 172 12.30 -6.37 -2.59
CA VAL A 172 11.40 -5.24 -2.41
C VAL A 172 10.07 -5.55 -3.07
N GLN A 173 8.98 -5.48 -2.31
CA GLN A 173 7.62 -5.61 -2.82
C GLN A 173 6.90 -4.27 -2.73
N ILE A 174 6.22 -3.90 -3.80
CA ILE A 174 5.41 -2.67 -3.88
C ILE A 174 3.97 -3.02 -4.22
N SER A 175 3.00 -2.27 -3.71
CA SER A 175 1.59 -2.41 -4.06
C SER A 175 1.16 -1.31 -5.02
N LEU A 176 0.69 -1.68 -6.20
CA LEU A 176 0.26 -0.73 -7.22
C LEU A 176 -1.20 -0.32 -7.02
N GLU A 177 -1.45 0.98 -7.12
CA GLU A 177 -2.79 1.55 -7.21
C GLU A 177 -3.07 1.94 -8.66
N VAL A 178 -4.04 1.26 -9.27
CA VAL A 178 -4.48 1.52 -10.64
C VAL A 178 -6.01 1.52 -10.73
N ARG A 179 -6.54 2.13 -11.76
CA ARG A 179 -7.98 2.04 -12.05
C ARG A 179 -8.35 0.59 -12.38
N MET A 180 -9.39 0.08 -11.72
CA MET A 180 -9.89 -1.26 -11.94
C MET A 180 -11.36 -1.22 -12.34
N GLY A 181 -11.73 -1.99 -13.37
CA GLY A 181 -13.12 -2.15 -13.77
C GLY A 181 -13.74 -3.39 -13.15
N CYS A 182 -13.33 -4.59 -13.59
CA CYS A 182 -13.97 -5.85 -13.18
C CYS A 182 -13.42 -6.47 -11.89
N GLY A 183 -12.16 -6.29 -11.54
CA GLY A 183 -11.50 -6.98 -10.43
C GLY A 183 -11.17 -8.46 -10.68
N LEU A 184 -11.57 -9.03 -11.83
CA LEU A 184 -11.55 -10.47 -12.11
C LEU A 184 -10.56 -10.89 -13.23
N GLY A 185 -9.79 -9.93 -13.76
CA GLY A 185 -8.82 -10.20 -14.83
C GLY A 185 -9.44 -10.38 -16.22
N VAL A 186 -10.67 -9.94 -16.46
CA VAL A 186 -11.36 -10.16 -17.75
C VAL A 186 -11.44 -8.92 -18.64
N CYS A 187 -11.41 -7.71 -18.07
CA CYS A 187 -11.57 -6.47 -18.87
C CYS A 187 -10.25 -5.85 -19.32
N TYR A 188 -9.12 -6.31 -18.80
CA TYR A 188 -7.75 -5.81 -19.07
C TYR A 188 -7.52 -4.31 -18.74
N GLY A 189 -8.49 -3.62 -18.15
CA GLY A 189 -8.40 -2.19 -17.82
C GLY A 189 -7.38 -1.83 -16.75
N CYS A 190 -6.87 -2.81 -15.99
CA CYS A 190 -5.83 -2.62 -14.99
C CYS A 190 -4.47 -3.20 -15.43
N SER A 191 -4.23 -3.35 -16.74
CA SER A 191 -2.99 -3.93 -17.24
C SER A 191 -1.82 -2.99 -17.05
N VAL A 192 -0.70 -3.55 -16.58
CA VAL A 192 0.58 -2.86 -16.43
C VAL A 192 1.66 -3.65 -17.16
N LYS A 193 2.63 -2.94 -17.72
CA LYS A 193 3.79 -3.58 -18.34
C LYS A 193 4.82 -3.93 -17.28
N THR A 194 5.30 -5.16 -17.33
CA THR A 194 6.38 -5.65 -16.46
C THR A 194 7.52 -6.19 -17.30
N LYS A 195 8.65 -6.50 -16.68
CA LYS A 195 9.75 -7.22 -17.35
C LYS A 195 9.31 -8.54 -17.96
N ASN A 196 8.29 -9.18 -17.38
CA ASN A 196 7.75 -10.48 -17.78
C ASN A 196 6.46 -10.35 -18.63
N GLY A 197 6.29 -9.24 -19.35
CA GLY A 197 5.12 -8.97 -20.18
C GLY A 197 4.01 -8.22 -19.47
N LEU A 198 2.82 -8.18 -20.08
CA LEU A 198 1.64 -7.54 -19.49
C LEU A 198 1.10 -8.36 -18.33
N LYS A 199 0.79 -7.68 -17.23
CA LYS A 199 0.17 -8.23 -16.03
C LYS A 199 -1.09 -7.46 -15.68
N GLN A 200 -2.07 -8.14 -15.14
CA GLN A 200 -3.31 -7.53 -14.68
C GLN A 200 -3.24 -7.30 -13.16
N VAL A 201 -3.24 -6.04 -12.73
CA VAL A 201 -3.05 -5.70 -11.31
C VAL A 201 -4.11 -6.34 -10.41
N CYS A 202 -5.35 -6.49 -10.87
CA CYS A 202 -6.41 -7.13 -10.09
C CYS A 202 -6.26 -8.66 -9.92
N LYS A 203 -5.47 -9.32 -10.78
CA LYS A 203 -5.30 -10.78 -10.81
C LYS A 203 -3.88 -11.19 -10.44
N ASP A 204 -2.88 -10.58 -11.09
CA ASP A 204 -1.46 -10.90 -10.91
C ASP A 204 -0.83 -10.12 -9.76
N GLY A 205 -1.39 -8.95 -9.40
CA GLY A 205 -1.02 -8.05 -8.32
C GLY A 205 -2.12 -7.98 -7.25
N PRO A 206 -2.25 -6.86 -6.52
CA PRO A 206 -1.58 -5.57 -6.72
C PRO A 206 -0.12 -5.52 -6.29
N VAL A 207 0.38 -6.55 -5.62
CA VAL A 207 1.76 -6.58 -5.14
C VAL A 207 2.68 -7.21 -6.18
N PHE A 208 3.77 -6.51 -6.48
CA PHE A 208 4.81 -6.92 -7.42
C PHE A 208 6.19 -6.66 -6.83
N GLY A 209 7.20 -7.33 -7.36
CA GLY A 209 8.59 -6.95 -7.13
C GLY A 209 8.87 -5.56 -7.71
N LEU A 210 9.58 -4.71 -6.97
CA LEU A 210 9.98 -3.39 -7.47
C LEU A 210 10.72 -3.53 -8.81
N ASP A 211 11.59 -4.52 -8.92
CA ASP A 211 12.38 -4.79 -10.13
C ASP A 211 11.56 -5.31 -11.31
N ASP A 212 10.38 -5.89 -11.05
CA ASP A 212 9.53 -6.42 -12.12
C ASP A 212 8.79 -5.30 -12.86
N ILE A 213 8.43 -4.23 -12.13
CA ILE A 213 7.60 -3.13 -12.64
C ILE A 213 8.45 -2.03 -13.27
N ILE A 214 9.65 -1.79 -12.76
CA ILE A 214 10.49 -0.67 -13.17
C ILE A 214 11.47 -1.13 -14.23
N SER A 215 11.24 -0.77 -15.49
CA SER A 215 12.24 -0.77 -16.54
C SER A 215 12.73 0.66 -16.79
N ASP A 216 14.05 0.83 -16.80
CA ASP A 216 14.73 2.08 -17.18
C ASP A 216 14.35 3.33 -16.34
N GLY A 217 13.99 3.14 -15.07
CA GLY A 217 13.64 4.25 -14.17
C GLY A 217 12.23 4.80 -14.35
N LEU A 218 11.42 4.24 -15.25
CA LEU A 218 10.02 4.59 -15.47
C LEU A 218 9.11 3.48 -14.98
N ILE A 219 8.29 3.78 -13.98
CA ILE A 219 7.07 2.99 -13.74
C ILE A 219 6.17 3.27 -14.92
N LEU A 220 5.94 2.26 -15.74
CA LEU A 220 5.05 2.40 -16.87
C LEU A 220 3.65 2.64 -16.32
N ALA A 221 3.18 3.88 -16.47
CA ALA A 221 1.82 4.25 -16.16
C ALA A 221 0.86 3.27 -16.84
N SER A 222 -0.23 2.96 -16.15
CA SER A 222 -1.39 2.29 -16.75
C SER A 222 -1.76 2.99 -18.06
N VAL A 223 -1.83 2.23 -19.14
CA VAL A 223 -2.37 2.67 -20.43
C VAL A 223 -3.81 3.12 -20.27
#